data_d5d2753516082df7e6261c813ea38dd1
#
_entry.id   d5d2753516082df7e6261c813ea38dd1
#
_cell.length_a   1.000
_cell.length_b   1.000
_cell.length_c   1.000
_cell.angle_alpha   90.00
_cell.angle_beta   90.00
_cell.angle_gamma   90.00
#
_symmetry.space_group_name_H-M   'P 1'
#
loop_
_entity.id
_entity.type
_entity.pdbx_description
1 polymer ?
#
loop_
_entity_poly.entity_id
_entity_poly.type
_entity_poly.pdbx_seq_one_letter_code
_entity_poly.pdbx_strand_id
1 'polypeptide(L)'
;MPPAARWGYLQANAKQPIIGRLLDDAMTAIEQVNPSLKGVLLKDYARPTLDKQRWAGLIDLIGTLGLGNKENRPRDILGRVYEYFLSQFASSEGKKGGEFYTPRSIVQLLVEMLAPFKGRVYDPCCGSGGMFVQSEKFAEAHGSRIGDISVYGQESNPTTWRMAKMNLAIRGIESNLGPEPADSFRRDLHPDLKADFLLANPPFNMSDWGGESLRND
;
A
#
# COMPACT_ATOMS: atom_id res chain seq x y z
N MET A 1 -10.66 4.25 -15.86
CA MET A 1 -10.85 2.83 -15.46
C MET A 1 -11.24 2.02 -16.69
N PRO A 2 -10.46 1.01 -17.11
CA PRO A 2 -10.78 0.15 -18.24
C PRO A 2 -12.13 -0.55 -18.07
N PRO A 3 -12.91 -0.81 -19.14
CA PRO A 3 -14.22 -1.44 -19.04
C PRO A 3 -14.21 -2.78 -18.31
N ALA A 4 -13.22 -3.64 -18.60
CA ALA A 4 -13.04 -4.95 -17.97
C ALA A 4 -12.75 -4.88 -16.46
N ALA A 5 -12.25 -3.76 -15.96
CA ALA A 5 -11.91 -3.54 -14.55
C ALA A 5 -12.98 -2.74 -13.79
N ARG A 6 -14.11 -2.42 -14.41
CA ARG A 6 -15.20 -1.72 -13.72
C ARG A 6 -15.93 -2.65 -12.77
N TRP A 7 -16.17 -2.18 -11.55
CA TRP A 7 -16.85 -2.97 -10.53
C TRP A 7 -18.17 -3.58 -11.00
N GLY A 8 -19.04 -2.78 -11.65
CA GLY A 8 -20.32 -3.27 -12.16
C GLY A 8 -20.18 -4.42 -13.18
N TYR A 9 -19.12 -4.45 -13.99
CA TYR A 9 -18.82 -5.54 -14.90
C TYR A 9 -18.43 -6.82 -14.13
N LEU A 10 -17.54 -6.71 -13.16
CA LEU A 10 -17.12 -7.83 -12.34
C LEU A 10 -18.27 -8.40 -11.50
N GLN A 11 -19.09 -7.52 -10.92
CA GLN A 11 -20.27 -7.89 -10.14
C GLN A 11 -21.32 -8.62 -10.97
N ALA A 12 -21.61 -8.13 -12.19
CA ALA A 12 -22.56 -8.79 -13.09
C ALA A 12 -22.09 -10.18 -13.52
N ASN A 13 -20.78 -10.44 -13.50
CA ASN A 13 -20.17 -11.72 -13.90
C ASN A 13 -19.68 -12.56 -12.72
N ALA A 14 -19.95 -12.16 -11.48
CA ALA A 14 -19.40 -12.78 -10.26
C ALA A 14 -19.68 -14.28 -10.14
N LYS A 15 -20.86 -14.72 -10.62
CA LYS A 15 -21.30 -16.13 -10.55
C LYS A 15 -20.81 -16.98 -11.72
N GLN A 16 -20.09 -16.41 -12.69
CA GLN A 16 -19.58 -17.18 -13.82
C GLN A 16 -18.39 -18.05 -13.41
N PRO A 17 -18.24 -19.25 -14.01
CA PRO A 17 -17.11 -20.14 -13.72
C PRO A 17 -15.74 -19.54 -14.02
N ILE A 18 -15.68 -18.49 -14.84
CA ILE A 18 -14.46 -17.79 -15.27
C ILE A 18 -14.14 -16.56 -14.43
N ILE A 19 -14.82 -16.32 -13.31
CA ILE A 19 -14.65 -15.10 -12.50
C ILE A 19 -13.19 -14.84 -12.09
N GLY A 20 -12.43 -15.88 -11.75
CA GLY A 20 -11.01 -15.73 -11.42
C GLY A 20 -10.21 -15.16 -12.58
N ARG A 21 -10.47 -15.61 -13.81
CA ARG A 21 -9.82 -15.06 -15.01
C ARG A 21 -10.24 -13.61 -15.27
N LEU A 22 -11.51 -13.30 -15.08
CA LEU A 22 -11.99 -11.91 -15.22
C LEU A 22 -11.31 -10.95 -14.20
N LEU A 23 -11.04 -11.43 -12.99
CA LEU A 23 -10.27 -10.69 -12.00
C LEU A 23 -8.81 -10.48 -12.45
N ASP A 24 -8.14 -11.52 -12.95
CA ASP A 24 -6.77 -11.42 -13.46
C ASP A 24 -6.67 -10.47 -14.67
N ASP A 25 -7.63 -10.53 -15.59
CA ASP A 25 -7.75 -9.62 -16.74
C ASP A 25 -8.01 -8.18 -16.28
N ALA A 26 -8.84 -7.98 -15.26
CA ALA A 26 -9.10 -6.67 -14.67
C ALA A 26 -7.84 -6.06 -14.03
N MET A 27 -7.06 -6.85 -13.26
CA MET A 27 -5.80 -6.42 -12.67
C MET A 27 -4.79 -6.03 -13.76
N THR A 28 -4.69 -6.83 -14.81
CA THR A 28 -3.83 -6.54 -15.97
C THR A 28 -4.23 -5.24 -16.65
N ALA A 29 -5.52 -5.03 -16.88
CA ALA A 29 -6.02 -3.81 -17.50
C ALA A 29 -5.78 -2.55 -16.64
N ILE A 30 -5.86 -2.67 -15.30
CA ILE A 30 -5.53 -1.58 -14.38
C ILE A 30 -4.05 -1.22 -14.48
N GLU A 31 -3.15 -2.20 -14.48
CA GLU A 31 -1.71 -1.95 -14.59
C GLU A 31 -1.31 -1.30 -15.91
N GLN A 32 -1.98 -1.65 -17.02
CA GLN A 32 -1.70 -1.05 -18.34
C GLN A 32 -1.94 0.46 -18.37
N VAL A 33 -2.92 0.95 -17.62
CA VAL A 33 -3.25 2.39 -17.57
C VAL A 33 -2.69 3.13 -16.36
N ASN A 34 -1.98 2.41 -15.48
CA ASN A 34 -1.35 2.95 -14.27
C ASN A 34 0.10 2.45 -14.16
N PRO A 35 1.07 3.14 -14.76
CA PRO A 35 2.48 2.70 -14.76
C PRO A 35 3.05 2.45 -13.36
N SER A 36 2.63 3.22 -12.36
CA SER A 36 3.06 3.07 -10.95
C SER A 36 2.63 1.74 -10.31
N LEU A 37 1.61 1.08 -10.87
CA LEU A 37 1.11 -0.22 -10.40
C LEU A 37 1.63 -1.41 -11.21
N LYS A 38 2.47 -1.18 -12.22
CA LYS A 38 3.01 -2.25 -13.08
C LYS A 38 3.72 -3.33 -12.26
N GLY A 39 3.26 -4.58 -12.35
CA GLY A 39 3.81 -5.73 -11.59
C GLY A 39 3.47 -5.75 -10.10
N VAL A 40 2.59 -4.85 -9.63
CA VAL A 40 2.19 -4.73 -8.23
C VAL A 40 0.97 -5.59 -7.91
N LEU A 41 -0.03 -5.61 -8.81
CA LEU A 41 -1.29 -6.28 -8.55
C LEU A 41 -1.14 -7.80 -8.70
N LEU A 42 -1.75 -8.54 -7.78
CA LEU A 42 -1.80 -10.00 -7.85
C LEU A 42 -2.68 -10.44 -9.04
N LYS A 43 -2.22 -11.47 -9.76
CA LYS A 43 -2.90 -12.06 -10.93
C LYS A 43 -2.85 -13.58 -10.81
N ASP A 44 -3.54 -14.10 -9.80
CA ASP A 44 -3.53 -15.52 -9.47
C ASP A 44 -4.92 -15.98 -8.95
N TYR A 45 -5.96 -15.25 -9.39
CA TYR A 45 -7.34 -15.53 -8.99
C TYR A 45 -7.96 -16.70 -9.77
N ALA A 46 -7.38 -17.02 -10.94
CA ALA A 46 -7.82 -18.15 -11.77
C ALA A 46 -7.28 -19.50 -11.29
N ARG A 47 -6.41 -19.56 -10.29
CA ARG A 47 -5.79 -20.81 -9.83
C ARG A 47 -6.85 -21.82 -9.35
N PRO A 48 -6.67 -23.15 -9.64
CA PRO A 48 -7.68 -24.18 -9.34
C PRO A 48 -7.97 -24.36 -7.84
N THR A 49 -7.02 -24.00 -6.97
CA THR A 49 -7.13 -24.14 -5.50
C THR A 49 -8.09 -23.14 -4.87
N LEU A 50 -8.47 -22.08 -5.60
CA LEU A 50 -9.40 -21.07 -5.10
C LEU A 50 -10.84 -21.45 -5.44
N ASP A 51 -11.67 -21.49 -4.40
CA ASP A 51 -13.10 -21.76 -4.54
C ASP A 51 -13.82 -20.57 -5.21
N LYS A 52 -14.37 -20.83 -6.39
CA LYS A 52 -15.08 -19.84 -7.21
C LYS A 52 -16.36 -19.31 -6.53
N GLN A 53 -17.01 -20.12 -5.71
CA GLN A 53 -18.21 -19.71 -4.96
C GLN A 53 -17.86 -18.68 -3.89
N ARG A 54 -16.66 -18.79 -3.27
CA ARG A 54 -16.18 -17.79 -2.30
C ARG A 54 -15.92 -16.43 -2.96
N TRP A 55 -15.41 -16.42 -4.21
CA TRP A 55 -15.24 -15.17 -4.95
C TRP A 55 -16.58 -14.50 -5.25
N ALA A 56 -17.58 -15.26 -5.71
CA ALA A 56 -18.91 -14.72 -5.95
C ALA A 56 -19.52 -14.13 -4.68
N GLY A 57 -19.45 -14.85 -3.56
CA GLY A 57 -19.94 -14.36 -2.26
C GLY A 57 -19.22 -13.11 -1.78
N LEU A 58 -17.89 -13.03 -1.95
CA LEU A 58 -17.10 -11.84 -1.58
C LEU A 58 -17.46 -10.63 -2.45
N ILE A 59 -17.59 -10.82 -3.77
CA ILE A 59 -17.97 -9.73 -4.70
C ILE A 59 -19.39 -9.24 -4.38
N ASP A 60 -20.34 -10.13 -4.12
CA ASP A 60 -21.69 -9.76 -3.74
C ASP A 60 -21.70 -8.99 -2.40
N LEU A 61 -20.95 -9.48 -1.39
CA LEU A 61 -20.83 -8.81 -0.09
C LEU A 61 -20.26 -7.39 -0.23
N ILE A 62 -19.15 -7.22 -0.95
CA ILE A 62 -18.55 -5.91 -1.20
C ILE A 62 -19.53 -5.01 -1.97
N GLY A 63 -20.30 -5.58 -2.91
CA GLY A 63 -21.32 -4.86 -3.68
C GLY A 63 -22.44 -4.29 -2.83
N THR A 64 -22.77 -4.92 -1.69
CA THR A 64 -23.78 -4.40 -0.76
C THR A 64 -23.32 -3.22 0.08
N LEU A 65 -22.00 -2.99 0.20
CA LEU A 65 -21.43 -1.94 1.06
C LEU A 65 -21.61 -0.52 0.53
N GLY A 66 -22.22 -0.33 -0.65
CA GLY A 66 -22.54 0.98 -1.20
C GLY A 66 -21.33 1.92 -1.38
N LEU A 67 -20.14 1.36 -1.62
CA LEU A 67 -18.87 2.09 -1.75
C LEU A 67 -18.83 3.10 -2.90
N GLY A 68 -19.88 3.18 -3.72
CA GLY A 68 -19.97 4.01 -4.91
C GLY A 68 -20.88 5.23 -4.82
N ASN A 69 -21.48 5.56 -3.67
CA ASN A 69 -22.36 6.73 -3.54
C ASN A 69 -21.54 8.03 -3.55
N LYS A 70 -21.95 8.97 -4.42
CA LYS A 70 -21.24 10.24 -4.67
C LYS A 70 -21.08 11.16 -3.45
N GLU A 71 -21.82 10.95 -2.39
CA GLU A 71 -21.88 11.80 -1.19
C GLU A 71 -20.77 11.51 -0.17
N ASN A 72 -20.20 10.32 -0.18
CA ASN A 72 -19.08 9.94 0.67
C ASN A 72 -17.80 9.91 -0.16
N ARG A 73 -16.75 10.62 0.25
CA ARG A 73 -15.45 10.61 -0.44
C ARG A 73 -14.94 9.16 -0.62
N PRO A 74 -15.04 8.56 -1.82
CA PRO A 74 -14.80 7.12 -2.01
C PRO A 74 -13.39 6.70 -1.58
N ARG A 75 -12.41 7.62 -1.69
CA ARG A 75 -11.00 7.37 -1.36
C ARG A 75 -10.77 7.13 0.13
N ASP A 76 -11.45 7.88 1.01
CA ASP A 76 -11.28 7.70 2.47
C ASP A 76 -11.90 6.40 2.95
N ILE A 77 -13.06 6.01 2.41
CA ILE A 77 -13.72 4.75 2.76
C ILE A 77 -12.88 3.55 2.31
N LEU A 78 -12.42 3.52 1.05
CA LEU A 78 -11.57 2.45 0.53
C LEU A 78 -10.26 2.37 1.31
N GLY A 79 -9.67 3.51 1.64
CA GLY A 79 -8.48 3.58 2.46
C GLY A 79 -8.68 3.00 3.86
N ARG A 80 -9.80 3.28 4.54
CA ARG A 80 -10.14 2.71 5.86
C ARG A 80 -10.38 1.21 5.79
N VAL A 81 -11.09 0.74 4.77
CA VAL A 81 -11.29 -0.70 4.53
C VAL A 81 -9.94 -1.39 4.33
N TYR A 82 -9.05 -0.80 3.54
CA TYR A 82 -7.71 -1.33 3.33
C TYR A 82 -6.90 -1.39 4.63
N GLU A 83 -6.88 -0.34 5.44
CA GLU A 83 -6.23 -0.31 6.76
C GLU A 83 -6.81 -1.38 7.71
N TYR A 84 -8.12 -1.57 7.70
CA TYR A 84 -8.76 -2.63 8.49
C TYR A 84 -8.23 -4.01 8.09
N PHE A 85 -8.20 -4.33 6.80
CA PHE A 85 -7.66 -5.61 6.33
C PHE A 85 -6.16 -5.76 6.65
N LEU A 86 -5.35 -4.72 6.50
CA LEU A 86 -3.95 -4.74 6.90
C LEU A 86 -3.79 -5.04 8.39
N SER A 87 -4.60 -4.42 9.26
CA SER A 87 -4.54 -4.66 10.69
C SER A 87 -4.96 -6.09 11.07
N GLN A 88 -5.99 -6.64 10.40
CA GLN A 88 -6.41 -8.03 10.59
C GLN A 88 -5.35 -9.02 10.12
N PHE A 89 -4.73 -8.75 8.97
CA PHE A 89 -3.64 -9.55 8.44
C PHE A 89 -2.43 -9.52 9.39
N ALA A 90 -2.01 -8.34 9.86
CA ALA A 90 -0.94 -8.20 10.84
C ALA A 90 -1.23 -8.96 12.13
N SER A 91 -2.48 -8.91 12.61
CA SER A 91 -2.90 -9.66 13.80
C SER A 91 -2.84 -11.18 13.60
N SER A 92 -3.15 -11.67 12.39
CA SER A 92 -3.09 -13.09 12.06
C SER A 92 -1.65 -13.62 11.94
N GLU A 93 -0.69 -12.77 11.53
CA GLU A 93 0.74 -13.10 11.46
C GLU A 93 1.44 -13.09 12.83
N GLY A 94 0.76 -12.64 13.88
CA GLY A 94 1.28 -12.62 15.25
C GLY A 94 2.53 -11.74 15.39
N LYS A 95 3.66 -12.30 15.91
CA LYS A 95 4.90 -11.53 16.13
C LYS A 95 5.47 -10.91 14.86
N LYS A 96 5.26 -11.52 13.69
CA LYS A 96 5.70 -11.00 12.40
C LYS A 96 4.84 -9.85 11.89
N GLY A 97 3.61 -9.71 12.38
CA GLY A 97 2.72 -8.63 11.96
C GLY A 97 3.25 -7.23 12.28
N GLY A 98 4.00 -7.09 13.38
CA GLY A 98 4.66 -5.83 13.76
C GLY A 98 5.78 -5.37 12.83
N GLU A 99 6.30 -6.25 11.99
CA GLU A 99 7.38 -5.92 11.05
C GLU A 99 6.90 -5.08 9.86
N PHE A 100 5.61 -5.08 9.55
CA PHE A 100 5.08 -4.35 8.40
C PHE A 100 3.89 -3.43 8.73
N TYR A 101 3.37 -3.47 9.95
CA TYR A 101 2.24 -2.66 10.38
C TYR A 101 2.50 -1.97 11.69
N THR A 102 2.57 -0.65 11.66
CA THR A 102 2.63 0.20 12.85
C THR A 102 1.23 0.69 13.21
N PRO A 103 0.76 0.53 14.45
CA PRO A 103 -0.55 1.00 14.87
C PRO A 103 -0.76 2.49 14.58
N ARG A 104 -1.94 2.83 14.07
CA ARG A 104 -2.29 4.19 13.64
C ARG A 104 -2.02 5.25 14.71
N SER A 105 -2.29 4.96 15.98
CA SER A 105 -2.07 5.91 17.08
C SER A 105 -0.60 6.28 17.25
N ILE A 106 0.30 5.30 17.07
CA ILE A 106 1.76 5.53 17.14
C ILE A 106 2.20 6.36 15.93
N VAL A 107 1.78 5.97 14.73
CA VAL A 107 2.12 6.69 13.49
C VAL A 107 1.64 8.14 13.57
N GLN A 108 0.41 8.35 14.03
CA GLN A 108 -0.15 9.70 14.19
C GLN A 108 0.68 10.54 15.15
N LEU A 109 1.08 9.99 16.29
CA LEU A 109 1.95 10.69 17.24
C LEU A 109 3.28 11.10 16.60
N LEU A 110 3.95 10.18 15.90
CA LEU A 110 5.23 10.46 15.23
C LEU A 110 5.09 11.54 14.17
N VAL A 111 4.04 11.50 13.37
CA VAL A 111 3.76 12.51 12.35
C VAL A 111 3.44 13.88 12.95
N GLU A 112 2.65 13.93 14.02
CA GLU A 112 2.36 15.18 14.74
C GLU A 112 3.64 15.82 15.34
N MET A 113 4.56 14.98 15.87
CA MET A 113 5.84 15.45 16.38
C MET A 113 6.76 15.99 15.28
N LEU A 114 6.73 15.37 14.10
CA LEU A 114 7.59 15.75 12.97
C LEU A 114 7.03 16.95 12.19
N ALA A 115 5.71 17.05 12.14
CA ALA A 115 4.95 18.12 11.47
C ALA A 115 5.36 18.35 9.99
N PRO A 116 5.25 17.34 9.11
CA PRO A 116 5.67 17.44 7.72
C PRO A 116 4.61 18.20 6.89
N PHE A 117 4.66 19.52 6.87
CA PHE A 117 3.72 20.36 6.12
C PHE A 117 3.99 20.36 4.62
N LYS A 118 5.26 20.26 4.21
CA LYS A 118 5.70 20.33 2.82
C LYS A 118 7.13 19.83 2.70
N GLY A 119 7.42 19.10 1.60
CA GLY A 119 8.78 18.63 1.31
C GLY A 119 8.85 17.12 1.09
N ARG A 120 10.06 16.58 1.16
CA ARG A 120 10.36 15.17 0.89
C ARG A 120 10.35 14.39 2.19
N VAL A 121 9.40 13.45 2.31
CA VAL A 121 9.29 12.51 3.43
C VAL A 121 9.89 11.17 2.99
N TYR A 122 10.83 10.65 3.74
CA TYR A 122 11.50 9.37 3.47
C TYR A 122 11.32 8.39 4.61
N ASP A 123 11.02 7.14 4.26
CA ASP A 123 10.99 6.00 5.18
C ASP A 123 11.79 4.84 4.56
N PRO A 124 12.98 4.52 5.12
CA PRO A 124 13.85 3.45 4.61
C PRO A 124 13.34 2.03 4.88
N CYS A 125 12.28 1.88 5.68
CA CYS A 125 11.65 0.61 6.03
C CYS A 125 10.13 0.75 6.12
N CYS A 126 9.53 1.24 5.01
CA CYS A 126 8.20 1.84 5.02
C CYS A 126 7.03 0.88 5.33
N GLY A 127 7.30 -0.43 5.40
CA GLY A 127 6.26 -1.39 5.68
C GLY A 127 5.10 -1.27 4.69
N SER A 128 3.89 -1.20 5.19
CA SER A 128 2.68 -1.00 4.39
C SER A 128 2.41 0.46 3.97
N GLY A 129 3.33 1.38 4.22
CA GLY A 129 3.22 2.80 3.88
C GLY A 129 2.34 3.63 4.81
N GLY A 130 2.11 3.13 6.03
CA GLY A 130 1.23 3.79 7.00
C GLY A 130 1.68 5.19 7.40
N MET A 131 3.00 5.41 7.53
CA MET A 131 3.57 6.71 7.89
C MET A 131 3.31 7.76 6.81
N PHE A 132 3.43 7.40 5.53
CA PHE A 132 3.14 8.29 4.42
C PHE A 132 1.67 8.71 4.37
N VAL A 133 0.75 7.76 4.60
CA VAL A 133 -0.69 8.04 4.66
C VAL A 133 -1.02 9.04 5.75
N GLN A 134 -0.41 8.92 6.92
CA GLN A 134 -0.67 9.86 8.01
C GLN A 134 0.02 11.22 7.77
N SER A 135 1.20 11.25 7.14
CA SER A 135 1.87 12.50 6.75
C SER A 135 1.03 13.31 5.77
N GLU A 136 0.43 12.67 4.75
CA GLU A 136 -0.50 13.36 3.83
C GLU A 136 -1.75 13.86 4.55
N LYS A 137 -2.35 13.06 5.43
CA LYS A 137 -3.51 13.48 6.22
C LYS A 137 -3.19 14.65 7.14
N PHE A 138 -2.00 14.66 7.76
CA PHE A 138 -1.52 15.76 8.57
C PHE A 138 -1.41 17.04 7.75
N ALA A 139 -0.75 16.97 6.60
CA ALA A 139 -0.57 18.11 5.71
C ALA A 139 -1.92 18.67 5.23
N GLU A 140 -2.85 17.82 4.77
CA GLU A 140 -4.20 18.22 4.38
C GLU A 140 -4.96 18.90 5.52
N ALA A 141 -4.90 18.36 6.74
CA ALA A 141 -5.56 18.93 7.93
C ALA A 141 -5.05 20.31 8.29
N HIS A 142 -3.79 20.61 7.94
CA HIS A 142 -3.15 21.91 8.19
C HIS A 142 -3.12 22.85 6.97
N GLY A 143 -3.97 22.56 5.95
CA GLY A 143 -4.18 23.46 4.81
C GLY A 143 -3.19 23.28 3.65
N SER A 144 -2.32 22.27 3.69
CA SER A 144 -1.47 21.90 2.57
C SER A 144 -2.31 21.26 1.44
N ARG A 145 -1.80 21.35 0.21
CA ARG A 145 -2.42 20.71 -0.95
C ARG A 145 -1.92 19.29 -1.10
N ILE A 146 -2.75 18.41 -1.67
CA ILE A 146 -2.31 17.08 -2.11
C ILE A 146 -1.11 17.25 -3.05
N GLY A 147 0.02 16.57 -2.73
CA GLY A 147 1.26 16.68 -3.48
C GLY A 147 2.26 17.73 -2.97
N ASP A 148 1.94 18.48 -1.92
CA ASP A 148 2.94 19.32 -1.23
C ASP A 148 4.00 18.48 -0.52
N ILE A 149 3.65 17.23 -0.18
CA ILE A 149 4.57 16.21 0.30
C ILE A 149 4.96 15.28 -0.85
N SER A 150 6.25 15.04 -1.02
CA SER A 150 6.80 14.03 -1.93
C SER A 150 7.25 12.82 -1.12
N VAL A 151 6.69 11.66 -1.43
CA VAL A 151 6.89 10.43 -0.67
C VAL A 151 7.96 9.54 -1.30
N TYR A 152 8.96 9.18 -0.52
CA TYR A 152 10.03 8.26 -0.89
C TYR A 152 10.14 7.15 0.16
N GLY A 153 10.40 5.93 -0.27
CA GLY A 153 10.56 4.82 0.68
C GLY A 153 11.24 3.60 0.11
N GLN A 154 11.62 2.72 0.99
CA GLN A 154 12.09 1.37 0.68
C GLN A 154 11.43 0.34 1.57
N GLU A 155 11.27 -0.86 1.03
CA GLU A 155 10.76 -2.03 1.74
C GLU A 155 11.44 -3.29 1.17
N SER A 156 11.95 -4.12 2.04
CA SER A 156 12.70 -5.33 1.66
C SER A 156 11.80 -6.51 1.29
N ASN A 157 10.62 -6.62 1.92
CA ASN A 157 9.70 -7.71 1.66
C ASN A 157 8.84 -7.44 0.41
N PRO A 158 8.90 -8.32 -0.62
CA PRO A 158 8.17 -8.10 -1.87
C PRO A 158 6.65 -7.99 -1.70
N THR A 159 6.07 -8.73 -0.75
CA THR A 159 4.63 -8.69 -0.48
C THR A 159 4.25 -7.38 0.20
N THR A 160 5.01 -6.96 1.19
CA THR A 160 4.80 -5.71 1.93
C THR A 160 4.99 -4.49 1.02
N TRP A 161 6.02 -4.51 0.15
CA TRP A 161 6.24 -3.48 -0.85
C TRP A 161 5.05 -3.30 -1.80
N ARG A 162 4.45 -4.42 -2.28
CA ARG A 162 3.23 -4.38 -3.09
C ARG A 162 2.05 -3.82 -2.30
N MET A 163 1.91 -4.21 -1.02
CA MET A 163 0.87 -3.67 -0.14
C MET A 163 1.02 -2.16 0.04
N ALA A 164 2.25 -1.66 0.23
CA ALA A 164 2.51 -0.22 0.32
C ALA A 164 2.10 0.50 -0.97
N LYS A 165 2.53 0.01 -2.13
CA LYS A 165 2.15 0.59 -3.42
C LYS A 165 0.63 0.63 -3.64
N MET A 166 -0.08 -0.44 -3.31
CA MET A 166 -1.54 -0.47 -3.39
C MET A 166 -2.19 0.50 -2.39
N ASN A 167 -1.67 0.58 -1.16
CA ASN A 167 -2.14 1.47 -0.12
C ASN A 167 -2.10 2.94 -0.55
N LEU A 168 -0.97 3.36 -1.10
CA LEU A 168 -0.76 4.73 -1.57
C LEU A 168 -1.59 5.03 -2.83
N ALA A 169 -1.63 4.10 -3.77
CA ALA A 169 -2.40 4.26 -5.01
C ALA A 169 -3.91 4.41 -4.77
N ILE A 170 -4.50 3.64 -3.85
CA ILE A 170 -5.92 3.75 -3.48
C ILE A 170 -6.26 5.16 -2.98
N ARG A 171 -5.31 5.83 -2.33
CA ARG A 171 -5.47 7.18 -1.79
C ARG A 171 -5.07 8.27 -2.78
N GLY A 172 -4.47 7.90 -3.92
CA GLY A 172 -3.96 8.84 -4.91
C GLY A 172 -2.70 9.57 -4.42
N ILE A 173 -1.95 8.97 -3.51
CA ILE A 173 -0.66 9.48 -3.04
C ILE A 173 0.41 9.02 -4.03
N GLU A 174 1.06 9.98 -4.69
CA GLU A 174 2.22 9.71 -5.54
C GLU A 174 3.41 9.36 -4.67
N SER A 175 4.11 8.28 -5.02
CA SER A 175 5.22 7.78 -4.22
C SER A 175 6.31 7.15 -5.07
N ASN A 176 7.55 7.31 -4.64
CA ASN A 176 8.70 6.60 -5.17
C ASN A 176 9.19 5.58 -4.12
N LEU A 177 8.73 4.34 -4.24
CA LEU A 177 9.18 3.22 -3.40
C LEU A 177 10.27 2.38 -4.09
N GLY A 178 10.97 2.96 -5.04
CA GLY A 178 11.91 2.25 -5.90
C GLY A 178 11.23 1.34 -6.94
N PRO A 179 12.01 0.83 -7.91
CA PRO A 179 11.51 -0.04 -8.97
C PRO A 179 11.22 -1.46 -8.49
N GLU A 180 11.81 -1.87 -7.37
CA GLU A 180 11.73 -3.20 -6.78
C GLU A 180 11.90 -3.14 -5.26
N PRO A 181 11.51 -4.21 -4.51
CA PRO A 181 11.81 -4.29 -3.09
C PRO A 181 13.32 -4.36 -2.84
N ALA A 182 13.81 -3.66 -1.82
CA ALA A 182 15.23 -3.66 -1.47
C ALA A 182 15.43 -3.42 0.04
N ASP A 183 16.45 -4.09 0.58
CA ASP A 183 16.96 -3.89 1.93
C ASP A 183 17.85 -2.65 1.96
N SER A 184 17.43 -1.64 2.73
CA SER A 184 18.12 -0.35 2.82
C SER A 184 19.53 -0.42 3.42
N PHE A 185 19.84 -1.47 4.19
CA PHE A 185 21.20 -1.70 4.69
C PHE A 185 22.15 -2.24 3.64
N ARG A 186 21.61 -2.86 2.58
CA ARG A 186 22.42 -3.51 1.53
C ARG A 186 22.40 -2.77 0.21
N ARG A 187 21.34 -2.00 -0.03
CA ARG A 187 21.16 -1.32 -1.32
C ARG A 187 20.26 -0.09 -1.14
N ASP A 188 20.86 1.07 -1.27
CA ASP A 188 20.12 2.32 -1.34
C ASP A 188 19.52 2.52 -2.75
N LEU A 189 18.20 2.68 -2.84
CA LEU A 189 17.50 2.98 -4.08
C LEU A 189 17.32 4.49 -4.32
N HIS A 190 17.70 5.32 -3.35
CA HIS A 190 17.55 6.78 -3.37
C HIS A 190 18.84 7.53 -3.03
N PRO A 191 20.02 7.18 -3.63
CA PRO A 191 21.33 7.69 -3.19
C PRO A 191 21.49 9.21 -3.28
N ASP A 192 20.73 9.86 -4.17
CA ASP A 192 20.75 11.31 -4.34
C ASP A 192 19.65 12.05 -3.58
N LEU A 193 18.83 11.32 -2.82
CA LEU A 193 17.71 11.90 -2.09
C LEU A 193 18.22 12.67 -0.87
N LYS A 194 17.86 13.96 -0.81
CA LYS A 194 17.99 14.77 0.38
C LYS A 194 16.60 14.95 0.97
N ALA A 195 16.24 14.07 1.89
CA ALA A 195 14.95 14.14 2.56
C ALA A 195 14.88 15.33 3.51
N ASP A 196 13.70 15.98 3.56
CA ASP A 196 13.44 17.04 4.52
C ASP A 196 12.95 16.45 5.86
N PHE A 197 12.27 15.27 5.78
CA PHE A 197 11.75 14.54 6.93
C PHE A 197 12.06 13.05 6.78
N LEU A 198 12.53 12.44 7.86
CA LEU A 198 12.78 11.01 7.94
C LEU A 198 11.90 10.41 9.03
N LEU A 199 11.07 9.45 8.66
CA LEU A 199 10.22 8.66 9.55
C LEU A 199 10.58 7.19 9.37
N ALA A 200 10.88 6.49 10.44
CA ALA A 200 11.22 5.07 10.35
C ALA A 200 10.75 4.30 11.60
N ASN A 201 10.22 3.12 11.37
CA ASN A 201 10.05 2.09 12.39
C ASN A 201 10.80 0.83 11.94
N PRO A 202 12.13 0.75 12.15
CA PRO A 202 12.93 -0.36 11.67
C PRO A 202 12.57 -1.66 12.38
N PRO A 203 12.75 -2.82 11.73
CA PRO A 203 12.52 -4.11 12.36
C PRO A 203 13.49 -4.32 13.53
N PHE A 204 12.99 -4.91 14.62
CA PHE A 204 13.76 -5.21 15.83
C PHE A 204 14.47 -6.57 15.72
N ASN A 205 15.63 -6.68 16.39
CA ASN A 205 16.37 -7.95 16.52
C ASN A 205 16.77 -8.60 15.19
N MET A 206 17.08 -7.80 14.18
CA MET A 206 17.67 -8.30 12.94
C MET A 206 19.10 -8.74 13.22
N SER A 207 19.36 -10.05 13.15
CA SER A 207 20.71 -10.59 13.07
C SER A 207 21.21 -10.49 11.63
N ASP A 208 22.51 -10.28 11.46
CA ASP A 208 23.15 -10.27 10.12
C ASP A 208 22.66 -9.13 9.18
N TRP A 209 22.54 -7.94 9.71
CA TRP A 209 22.16 -6.73 8.97
C TRP A 209 23.32 -6.14 8.12
N GLY A 210 24.44 -6.85 7.98
CA GLY A 210 25.56 -6.42 7.14
C GLY A 210 26.51 -5.41 7.81
N GLY A 211 26.52 -5.31 9.14
CA GLY A 211 27.31 -4.33 9.88
C GLY A 211 28.83 -4.37 9.60
N GLU A 212 29.35 -5.46 9.05
CA GLU A 212 30.75 -5.52 8.64
C GLU A 212 31.05 -4.68 7.39
N SER A 213 30.08 -4.57 6.46
CA SER A 213 30.23 -3.76 5.25
C SER A 213 30.12 -2.26 5.52
N LEU A 214 29.45 -1.88 6.62
CA LEU A 214 29.26 -0.47 7.02
C LEU A 214 30.34 0.07 7.96
N ARG A 215 31.31 -0.76 8.40
CA ARG A 215 32.37 -0.32 9.31
C ARG A 215 33.40 0.62 8.68
N ASN A 216 33.41 0.71 7.36
CA ASN A 216 34.37 1.50 6.60
C ASN A 216 33.72 2.70 5.87
N ASP A 217 32.45 2.96 6.11
CA ASP A 217 31.74 4.19 5.72
C ASP A 217 31.76 5.17 6.91
#